data_69c5c6b67ae65b6bd5fbb5bfa5746246
#
_entry.id   69c5c6b67ae65b6bd5fbb5bfa5746246
#
_cell.length_a   1.000
_cell.length_b   1.000
_cell.length_c   1.000
_cell.angle_alpha   90.00
_cell.angle_beta   90.00
_cell.angle_gamma   90.00
#
_symmetry.space_group_name_H-M   'P 1'
#
loop_
_entity.id
_entity.type
_entity.pdbx_description
1 polymer ?
#
loop_
_entity_poly.entity_id
_entity_poly.type
_entity_poly.pdbx_seq_one_letter_code
_entity_poly.pdbx_strand_id
1 'polypeptide(L)'
;MDQVVKAEIKNEFKRGEQDTGSVEVQVALLSARIKELTEHLKGHKKDHSSRRGLIMMVNKRRKLLSFLQKKDDARYKDLIAKLGLRK
;
A
#
# COMPACT_ATOMS: atom_id res chain seq x y z
N MET A 1 -11.16 3.23 5.31
CA MET A 1 -10.38 4.36 4.76
C MET A 1 -11.35 5.35 4.14
N ASP A 2 -11.15 6.62 4.44
CA ASP A 2 -11.95 7.71 3.92
C ASP A 2 -11.82 7.83 2.40
N GLN A 3 -12.91 8.17 1.71
CA GLN A 3 -12.93 8.34 0.25
C GLN A 3 -12.02 9.49 -0.20
N VAL A 4 -11.93 10.56 0.57
CA VAL A 4 -11.06 11.69 0.27
C VAL A 4 -9.59 11.27 0.32
N VAL A 5 -9.20 10.56 1.38
CA VAL A 5 -7.84 10.03 1.54
C VAL A 5 -7.50 9.08 0.40
N LYS A 6 -8.45 8.23 0.02
CA LYS A 6 -8.27 7.27 -1.06
C LYS A 6 -8.05 7.98 -2.40
N ALA A 7 -8.83 9.03 -2.67
CA ALA A 7 -8.68 9.82 -3.89
C ALA A 7 -7.34 10.55 -3.94
N GLU A 8 -6.91 11.11 -2.82
CA GLU A 8 -5.62 11.80 -2.72
C GLU A 8 -4.46 10.84 -3.00
N ILE A 9 -4.50 9.62 -2.45
CA ILE A 9 -3.47 8.61 -2.69
C ILE A 9 -3.44 8.23 -4.17
N LYS A 10 -4.59 8.02 -4.79
CA LYS A 10 -4.67 7.70 -6.22
C LYS A 10 -4.07 8.81 -7.07
N ASN A 11 -4.38 10.06 -6.77
CA ASN A 11 -3.86 11.21 -7.51
C ASN A 11 -2.36 11.36 -7.37
N GLU A 12 -1.83 11.10 -6.18
CA GLU A 12 -0.40 11.23 -5.91
C GLU A 12 0.43 10.16 -6.62
N PHE A 13 -0.07 8.92 -6.69
CA PHE A 13 0.70 7.78 -7.18
C PHE A 13 0.34 7.33 -8.59
N LYS A 14 -0.70 7.87 -9.20
CA LYS A 14 -1.06 7.49 -10.56
C LYS A 14 -0.01 7.94 -11.57
N ARG A 15 0.15 7.15 -12.62
CA ARG A 15 1.14 7.40 -13.67
C ARG A 15 0.64 8.36 -14.76
N GLY A 16 -0.67 8.65 -14.76
CA GLY A 16 -1.31 9.54 -15.72
C GLY A 16 -2.76 9.74 -15.34
N GLU A 17 -3.48 10.54 -16.11
CA GLU A 17 -4.88 10.88 -15.81
C GLU A 17 -5.79 9.66 -15.69
N GLN A 18 -5.53 8.63 -16.49
CA GLN A 18 -6.36 7.43 -16.55
C GLN A 18 -5.87 6.30 -15.64
N ASP A 19 -4.77 6.51 -14.93
CA ASP A 19 -4.15 5.46 -14.14
C ASP A 19 -4.77 5.37 -12.74
N THR A 20 -5.76 4.50 -12.60
CA THR A 20 -6.44 4.27 -11.31
C THR A 20 -6.14 2.90 -10.71
N GLY A 21 -5.47 2.01 -11.47
CA GLY A 21 -5.23 0.64 -11.06
C GLY A 21 -3.79 0.15 -11.20
N SER A 22 -2.83 1.04 -11.35
CA SER A 22 -1.43 0.65 -11.47
C SER A 22 -0.93 -0.02 -10.19
N VAL A 23 0.20 -0.73 -10.30
CA VAL A 23 0.85 -1.34 -9.14
C VAL A 23 1.18 -0.29 -8.10
N GLU A 24 1.68 0.87 -8.52
CA GLU A 24 2.01 1.97 -7.62
C GLU A 24 0.81 2.43 -6.80
N VAL A 25 -0.34 2.62 -7.44
CA VAL A 25 -1.57 3.01 -6.75
C VAL A 25 -2.02 1.92 -5.78
N GLN A 26 -2.00 0.66 -6.20
CA GLN A 26 -2.39 -0.46 -5.34
C GLN A 26 -1.50 -0.56 -4.10
N VAL A 27 -0.18 -0.44 -4.26
CA VAL A 27 0.76 -0.48 -3.13
C VAL A 27 0.53 0.69 -2.19
N ALA A 28 0.30 1.88 -2.73
CA ALA A 28 0.04 3.07 -1.91
C ALA A 28 -1.23 2.91 -1.07
N LEU A 29 -2.31 2.41 -1.67
CA LEU A 29 -3.56 2.17 -0.96
C LEU A 29 -3.40 1.09 0.12
N LEU A 30 -2.70 0.00 -0.20
CA LEU A 30 -2.41 -1.05 0.78
C LEU A 30 -1.59 -0.52 1.95
N SER A 31 -0.58 0.31 1.66
CA SER A 31 0.27 0.91 2.69
C SER A 31 -0.53 1.78 3.64
N ALA A 32 -1.47 2.57 3.13
CA ALA A 32 -2.35 3.40 3.95
C ALA A 32 -3.26 2.54 4.83
N ARG A 33 -3.82 1.47 4.29
CA ARG A 33 -4.65 0.53 5.04
C ARG A 33 -3.87 -0.22 6.10
N ILE A 34 -2.65 -0.63 5.79
CA ILE A 34 -1.77 -1.30 6.74
C ILE A 34 -1.49 -0.38 7.93
N LYS A 35 -1.18 0.88 7.66
CA LYS A 35 -0.95 1.87 8.71
C LYS A 35 -2.18 2.05 9.60
N GLU A 36 -3.33 2.19 8.99
CA GLU A 36 -4.63 2.36 9.67
C GLU A 36 -4.91 1.17 10.59
N LEU A 37 -4.75 -0.04 10.07
CA LEU A 37 -5.02 -1.27 10.80
C LEU A 37 -3.98 -1.51 11.91
N THR A 38 -2.73 -1.13 11.66
CA THR A 38 -1.67 -1.21 12.67
C THR A 38 -2.02 -0.32 13.87
N GLU A 39 -2.50 0.89 13.62
CA GLU A 39 -2.95 1.80 14.68
C GLU A 39 -4.15 1.23 15.43
N HIS A 40 -5.11 0.64 14.70
CA HIS A 40 -6.27 -0.02 15.31
C HIS A 40 -5.84 -1.12 16.29
N LEU A 41 -4.87 -1.94 15.88
CA LEU A 41 -4.41 -3.08 16.69
C LEU A 41 -3.66 -2.65 17.96
N LYS A 42 -3.15 -1.44 18.04
CA LYS A 42 -2.53 -0.92 19.26
C LYS A 42 -3.54 -0.84 20.41
N GLY A 43 -4.80 -0.52 20.09
CA GLY A 43 -5.88 -0.45 21.07
C GLY A 43 -6.72 -1.70 21.16
N HIS A 44 -6.54 -2.66 20.25
CA HIS A 44 -7.36 -3.86 20.14
C HIS A 44 -6.49 -5.09 19.88
N LYS A 45 -5.61 -5.40 20.83
CA LYS A 45 -4.59 -6.46 20.68
C LYS A 45 -5.18 -7.86 20.48
N LYS A 46 -6.41 -8.08 20.92
CA LYS A 46 -7.09 -9.39 20.80
C LYS A 46 -7.96 -9.49 19.55
N ASP A 47 -7.95 -8.50 18.69
CA ASP A 47 -8.71 -8.54 17.44
C ASP A 47 -7.97 -9.40 16.40
N HIS A 48 -8.25 -10.70 16.43
CA HIS A 48 -7.58 -11.68 15.57
C HIS A 48 -7.96 -11.51 14.10
N SER A 49 -9.18 -11.10 13.82
CA SER A 49 -9.62 -10.86 12.44
C SER A 49 -8.85 -9.71 11.79
N SER A 50 -8.69 -8.62 12.52
CA SER A 50 -7.91 -7.47 12.04
C SER A 50 -6.44 -7.83 11.84
N ARG A 51 -5.87 -8.61 12.75
CA ARG A 51 -4.48 -9.07 12.65
C ARG A 51 -4.29 -9.94 11.42
N ARG A 52 -5.22 -10.85 11.15
CA ARG A 52 -5.18 -11.71 9.96
C ARG A 52 -5.25 -10.85 8.69
N GLY A 53 -6.17 -9.88 8.67
CA GLY A 53 -6.30 -8.95 7.54
C GLY A 53 -5.02 -8.16 7.29
N LEU A 54 -4.37 -7.71 8.37
CA LEU A 54 -3.10 -6.99 8.28
C LEU A 54 -2.02 -7.85 7.62
N ILE A 55 -1.88 -9.10 8.06
CA ILE A 55 -0.89 -10.04 7.50
C ILE A 55 -1.15 -10.26 6.00
N MET A 56 -2.42 -10.42 5.62
CA MET A 56 -2.80 -10.62 4.22
C MET A 56 -2.43 -9.40 3.37
N MET A 57 -2.67 -8.20 3.87
CA MET A 57 -2.34 -6.96 3.16
C MET A 57 -0.83 -6.76 3.03
N VAL A 58 -0.06 -7.07 4.06
CA VAL A 58 1.41 -7.00 4.02
C VAL A 58 1.96 -7.96 2.97
N ASN A 59 1.43 -9.18 2.93
CA ASN A 59 1.85 -10.18 1.94
C ASN A 59 1.50 -9.75 0.52
N LYS A 60 0.32 -9.19 0.32
CA LYS A 60 -0.10 -8.70 -0.99
C LYS A 60 0.79 -7.55 -1.46
N ARG A 61 1.09 -6.61 -0.57
CA ARG A 61 2.00 -5.51 -0.87
C ARG A 61 3.38 -6.02 -1.28
N ARG A 62 3.90 -7.00 -0.55
CA ARG A 62 5.20 -7.60 -0.86
C ARG A 62 5.22 -8.23 -2.25
N LYS A 63 4.16 -8.94 -2.62
CA LYS A 63 4.05 -9.56 -3.94
C LYS A 63 4.00 -8.51 -5.06
N LEU A 64 3.23 -7.45 -4.85
CA LEU A 64 3.14 -6.36 -5.82
C LEU A 64 4.47 -5.65 -5.99
N LEU A 65 5.18 -5.40 -4.89
CA LEU A 65 6.50 -4.76 -4.94
C LEU A 65 7.52 -5.65 -5.65
N SER A 66 7.50 -6.94 -5.38
CA SER A 66 8.38 -7.90 -6.05
C SER A 66 8.12 -7.94 -7.55
N PHE A 67 6.86 -7.94 -7.95
CA PHE A 67 6.46 -7.89 -9.35
C PHE A 67 6.98 -6.62 -10.04
N LEU A 68 6.79 -5.48 -9.38
CA LEU A 68 7.22 -4.18 -9.90
C LEU A 68 8.74 -4.12 -10.06
N GLN A 69 9.47 -4.63 -9.06
CA GLN A 69 10.93 -4.65 -9.09
C GLN A 69 11.45 -5.42 -10.30
N LYS A 70 10.84 -6.56 -10.61
CA LYS A 70 11.22 -7.38 -11.74
C LYS A 70 10.87 -6.72 -13.08
N LYS A 71 9.77 -5.99 -13.11
CA LYS A 71 9.28 -5.35 -14.32
C LYS A 71 9.99 -4.03 -14.60
N ASP A 72 10.20 -3.23 -13.57
CA ASP A 72 10.82 -1.90 -13.68
C ASP A 72 11.42 -1.51 -12.34
N ASP A 73 12.70 -1.79 -12.16
CA ASP A 73 13.41 -1.55 -10.91
C ASP A 73 13.46 -0.05 -10.55
N ALA A 74 13.53 0.82 -11.53
CA ALA A 74 13.55 2.27 -11.29
C ALA A 74 12.22 2.73 -10.67
N ARG A 75 11.09 2.25 -11.19
CA ARG A 75 9.77 2.53 -10.63
C ARG A 75 9.64 1.98 -9.22
N TYR A 76 10.16 0.79 -8.98
CA TYR A 76 10.15 0.16 -7.66
C TYR A 76 10.91 1.01 -6.65
N LYS A 77 12.13 1.45 -6.97
CA LYS A 77 12.95 2.27 -6.09
C LYS A 77 12.32 3.61 -5.78
N ASP A 78 11.72 4.24 -6.79
CA ASP A 78 11.01 5.49 -6.64
C ASP A 78 9.82 5.34 -5.70
N LEU A 79 9.05 4.27 -5.87
CA LEU A 79 7.87 4.00 -5.05
C LEU A 79 8.22 3.76 -3.58
N ILE A 80 9.20 2.93 -3.30
CA ILE A 80 9.57 2.66 -1.91
C ILE A 80 10.14 3.90 -1.24
N ALA A 81 10.84 4.76 -1.98
CA ALA A 81 11.32 6.04 -1.46
C ALA A 81 10.15 6.95 -1.09
N LYS A 82 9.14 7.06 -1.96
CA LYS A 82 7.95 7.88 -1.70
C LYS A 82 7.16 7.39 -0.49
N LEU A 83 7.09 6.08 -0.30
CA LEU A 83 6.32 5.48 0.79
C LEU A 83 7.13 5.29 2.07
N GLY A 84 8.42 5.56 2.03
CA GLY A 84 9.29 5.36 3.18
C GLY A 84 9.47 3.89 3.55
N LEU A 85 9.37 3.00 2.58
CA LEU A 85 9.52 1.56 2.80
C LEU A 85 10.97 1.14 2.58
N ARG A 86 11.35 0.03 3.22
CA ARG A 86 12.68 -0.54 3.03
C ARG A 86 12.75 -1.46 1.80
N LYS A 87 11.61 -2.00 1.43
CA LYS A 87 11.47 -2.88 0.27
C LYS A 87 10.15 -2.64 -0.38
#